data_4ff71e63b1c1e508d628ef599eab1974
#
_entry.id   4ff71e63b1c1e508d628ef599eab1974
#
_cell.length_a   1.000
_cell.length_b   1.000
_cell.length_c   1.000
_cell.angle_alpha   90.00
_cell.angle_beta   90.00
_cell.angle_gamma   90.00
#
_symmetry.space_group_name_H-M   'P 1'
#
loop_
_entity.id
_entity.type
_entity.pdbx_description
1 polymer ?
#
loop_
_entity_poly.entity_id
_entity_poly.type
_entity_poly.pdbx_seq_one_letter_code
_entity_poly.pdbx_strand_id
1 'polypeptide(L)'
;MDWQPDWGLRARMGLTMFLLFAVYLLFIAGLTFVFGGGASSLLLVALLFGSFSLIQFFYSDKLALWSMGATEVEYEEYPQLHAAVDRLSQQADLPKPTVAVVDSKVPNAFATGRSPSNAVVAVTTGLMNTLDQEELDGVLAHELAHVKNRDVAVMTIASFLSTIAFLIVRFGGQMMLFTGGGRGHGDDARGAAGLLVAILISLLVWIVSYLLIRALSRYREFAADRGAAAITGNPGALASALMKISGEVDKVPDEDLREEAEMNAFFIIPLKSGIVGRLFSTHPSTERRIEQLRDLERETATA
;
A
#
# COMPACT_ATOMS: atom_id res chain seq x y z
N MET A 1 -7.31 23.97 -11.03
CA MET A 1 -6.33 24.25 -9.95
C MET A 1 -4.97 23.77 -10.43
N ASP A 2 -3.93 24.60 -10.41
CA ASP A 2 -2.61 24.09 -10.75
C ASP A 2 -2.12 23.12 -9.70
N TRP A 3 -1.67 21.94 -10.13
CA TRP A 3 -1.07 20.92 -9.26
C TRP A 3 0.24 21.47 -8.67
N GLN A 4 0.12 22.23 -7.57
CA GLN A 4 1.29 22.76 -6.88
C GLN A 4 1.94 21.64 -6.05
N PRO A 5 3.21 21.32 -6.31
CA PRO A 5 3.87 20.25 -5.58
C PRO A 5 4.11 20.67 -4.12
N ASP A 6 3.63 19.86 -3.17
CA ASP A 6 4.04 20.00 -1.77
C ASP A 6 5.50 19.53 -1.60
N TRP A 7 6.40 20.50 -1.61
CA TRP A 7 7.84 20.23 -1.46
C TRP A 7 8.18 19.61 -0.11
N GLY A 8 7.46 19.98 0.97
CA GLY A 8 7.63 19.38 2.29
C GLY A 8 7.28 17.89 2.30
N LEU A 9 6.16 17.52 1.68
CA LEU A 9 5.72 16.13 1.53
C LEU A 9 6.69 15.34 0.65
N ARG A 10 7.10 15.89 -0.50
CA ARG A 10 8.09 15.26 -1.39
C ARG A 10 9.43 15.04 -0.72
N ALA A 11 9.91 16.01 0.06
CA ALA A 11 11.15 15.88 0.83
C ALA A 11 11.06 14.75 1.87
N ARG A 12 9.93 14.63 2.59
CA ARG A 12 9.70 13.54 3.55
C ARG A 12 9.64 12.17 2.88
N MET A 13 8.96 12.07 1.74
CA MET A 13 8.93 10.84 0.93
C MET A 13 10.34 10.47 0.44
N GLY A 14 11.07 11.43 -0.12
CA GLY A 14 12.44 11.25 -0.60
C GLY A 14 13.39 10.81 0.52
N LEU A 15 13.31 11.44 1.69
CA LEU A 15 14.09 11.05 2.87
C LEU A 15 13.76 9.62 3.32
N THR A 16 12.47 9.26 3.35
CA THR A 16 12.05 7.92 3.75
C THR A 16 12.57 6.85 2.77
N MET A 17 12.50 7.11 1.46
CA MET A 17 13.05 6.23 0.43
C MET A 17 14.59 6.13 0.55
N PHE A 18 15.28 7.22 0.80
CA PHE A 18 16.73 7.23 1.04
C PHE A 18 17.11 6.39 2.27
N LEU A 19 16.39 6.55 3.37
CA LEU A 19 16.61 5.76 4.59
C LEU A 19 16.34 4.26 4.35
N LEU A 20 15.29 3.90 3.62
CA LEU A 20 15.03 2.52 3.22
C LEU A 20 16.18 1.97 2.39
N PHE A 21 16.65 2.72 1.41
CA PHE A 21 17.79 2.32 0.58
C PHE A 21 19.07 2.10 1.41
N ALA A 22 19.37 3.01 2.35
CA ALA A 22 20.50 2.88 3.25
C ALA A 22 20.39 1.63 4.15
N VAL A 23 19.23 1.37 4.73
CA VAL A 23 18.94 0.16 5.53
C VAL A 23 19.17 -1.09 4.69
N TYR A 24 18.74 -1.09 3.44
CA TYR A 24 18.88 -2.23 2.55
C TYR A 24 20.32 -2.49 2.10
N LEU A 25 21.11 -1.42 1.89
CA LEU A 25 22.57 -1.57 1.64
C LEU A 25 23.28 -2.18 2.85
N LEU A 26 22.96 -1.72 4.07
CA LEU A 26 23.50 -2.27 5.31
C LEU A 26 23.08 -3.74 5.51
N PHE A 27 21.85 -4.08 5.15
CA PHE A 27 21.34 -5.45 5.19
C PHE A 27 22.13 -6.38 4.29
N ILE A 28 22.30 -6.01 3.02
CA ILE A 28 23.06 -6.78 2.04
C ILE A 28 24.52 -6.95 2.51
N ALA A 29 25.16 -5.86 2.97
CA ALA A 29 26.51 -5.90 3.49
C ALA A 29 26.63 -6.82 4.72
N GLY A 30 25.69 -6.75 5.66
CA GLY A 30 25.63 -7.61 6.83
C GLY A 30 25.50 -9.09 6.50
N LEU A 31 24.58 -9.44 5.61
CA LEU A 31 24.42 -10.83 5.15
C LEU A 31 25.66 -11.33 4.43
N THR A 32 26.27 -10.50 3.57
CA THR A 32 27.52 -10.85 2.86
C THR A 32 28.65 -11.13 3.84
N PHE A 33 28.78 -10.32 4.88
CA PHE A 33 29.77 -10.51 5.93
C PHE A 33 29.55 -11.82 6.72
N VAL A 34 28.30 -12.10 7.10
CA VAL A 34 27.95 -13.29 7.91
C VAL A 34 28.15 -14.60 7.13
N PHE A 35 27.73 -14.63 5.86
CA PHE A 35 27.81 -15.85 5.05
C PHE A 35 29.12 -16.03 4.29
N GLY A 36 30.12 -15.14 4.49
CA GLY A 36 31.40 -15.22 3.80
C GLY A 36 31.25 -15.15 2.27
N GLY A 37 30.31 -14.35 1.79
CA GLY A 37 29.67 -14.44 0.50
C GLY A 37 30.58 -14.43 -0.71
N GLY A 38 30.67 -15.58 -1.36
CA GLY A 38 31.04 -15.62 -2.77
C GLY A 38 29.96 -14.97 -3.63
N ALA A 39 30.34 -14.33 -4.73
CA ALA A 39 29.41 -13.68 -5.67
C ALA A 39 28.27 -14.63 -6.14
N SER A 40 28.51 -15.94 -6.17
CA SER A 40 27.56 -16.97 -6.59
C SER A 40 26.37 -17.14 -5.64
N SER A 41 26.57 -17.06 -4.32
CA SER A 41 25.47 -17.19 -3.35
C SER A 41 24.57 -15.94 -3.35
N LEU A 42 25.16 -14.74 -3.47
CA LEU A 42 24.42 -13.49 -3.63
C LEU A 42 23.63 -13.48 -4.94
N LEU A 43 24.21 -13.97 -6.04
CA LEU A 43 23.54 -14.07 -7.33
C LEU A 43 22.33 -15.01 -7.26
N LEU A 44 22.47 -16.19 -6.62
CA LEU A 44 21.37 -17.14 -6.45
C LEU A 44 20.22 -16.54 -5.64
N VAL A 45 20.52 -15.89 -4.51
CA VAL A 45 19.53 -15.21 -3.67
C VAL A 45 18.85 -14.10 -4.47
N ALA A 46 19.61 -13.25 -5.17
CA ALA A 46 19.05 -12.18 -5.99
C ALA A 46 18.15 -12.70 -7.12
N LEU A 47 18.53 -13.81 -7.77
CA LEU A 47 17.70 -14.45 -8.80
C LEU A 47 16.40 -15.02 -8.24
N LEU A 48 16.45 -15.78 -7.15
CA LEU A 48 15.26 -16.39 -6.55
C LEU A 48 14.27 -15.33 -6.05
N PHE A 49 14.76 -14.39 -5.25
CA PHE A 49 13.87 -13.36 -4.67
C PHE A 49 13.51 -12.28 -5.69
N GLY A 50 14.41 -11.96 -6.63
CA GLY A 50 14.11 -11.06 -7.74
C GLY A 50 13.02 -11.62 -8.64
N SER A 51 13.10 -12.90 -9.00
CA SER A 51 12.05 -13.58 -9.78
C SER A 51 10.70 -13.58 -9.06
N PHE A 52 10.69 -13.90 -7.76
CA PHE A 52 9.46 -13.87 -6.95
C PHE A 52 8.84 -12.46 -6.93
N SER A 53 9.64 -11.42 -6.74
CA SER A 53 9.14 -10.04 -6.72
C SER A 53 8.65 -9.56 -8.08
N LEU A 54 9.30 -9.98 -9.16
CA LEU A 54 8.82 -9.72 -10.52
C LEU A 54 7.46 -10.39 -10.74
N ILE A 55 7.31 -11.65 -10.37
CA ILE A 55 6.03 -12.36 -10.45
C ILE A 55 4.96 -11.63 -9.64
N GLN A 56 5.25 -11.30 -8.38
CA GLN A 56 4.33 -10.53 -7.53
C GLN A 56 3.95 -9.18 -8.15
N PHE A 57 4.91 -8.44 -8.71
CA PHE A 57 4.65 -7.15 -9.37
C PHE A 57 3.75 -7.30 -10.60
N PHE A 58 4.00 -8.31 -11.45
CA PHE A 58 3.23 -8.52 -12.68
C PHE A 58 1.83 -9.08 -12.45
N TYR A 59 1.59 -9.77 -11.34
CA TYR A 59 0.30 -10.40 -11.02
C TYR A 59 -0.43 -9.75 -9.85
N SER A 60 0.10 -8.66 -9.28
CA SER A 60 -0.49 -7.98 -8.12
C SER A 60 -1.90 -7.47 -8.38
N ASP A 61 -2.18 -6.97 -9.58
CA ASP A 61 -3.49 -6.52 -10.02
C ASP A 61 -4.52 -7.66 -10.01
N LYS A 62 -4.21 -8.76 -10.67
CA LYS A 62 -5.11 -9.94 -10.72
C LYS A 62 -5.33 -10.56 -9.36
N LEU A 63 -4.27 -10.61 -8.54
CA LEU A 63 -4.38 -11.14 -7.19
C LEU A 63 -5.24 -10.25 -6.30
N ALA A 64 -5.08 -8.92 -6.39
CA ALA A 64 -5.90 -7.96 -5.67
C ALA A 64 -7.38 -8.07 -6.07
N LEU A 65 -7.69 -8.07 -7.37
CA LEU A 65 -9.06 -8.22 -7.86
C LEU A 65 -9.68 -9.54 -7.41
N TRP A 66 -8.95 -10.64 -7.55
CA TRP A 66 -9.44 -11.96 -7.12
C TRP A 66 -9.67 -12.02 -5.60
N SER A 67 -8.75 -11.51 -4.79
CA SER A 67 -8.86 -11.53 -3.33
C SER A 67 -10.02 -10.67 -2.81
N MET A 68 -10.34 -9.58 -3.52
CA MET A 68 -11.45 -8.69 -3.19
C MET A 68 -12.77 -9.11 -3.85
N GLY A 69 -12.79 -10.18 -4.65
CA GLY A 69 -13.98 -10.58 -5.39
C GLY A 69 -14.44 -9.55 -6.42
N ALA A 70 -13.51 -8.74 -6.94
CA ALA A 70 -13.81 -7.70 -7.92
C ALA A 70 -14.04 -8.31 -9.31
N THR A 71 -15.10 -7.88 -9.98
CA THR A 71 -15.45 -8.27 -11.35
C THR A 71 -15.35 -7.05 -12.26
N GLU A 72 -14.60 -7.17 -13.36
CA GLU A 72 -14.60 -6.13 -14.40
C GLU A 72 -16.01 -6.01 -15.00
N VAL A 73 -16.46 -4.77 -15.19
CA VAL A 73 -17.82 -4.47 -15.65
C VAL A 73 -17.77 -3.62 -16.92
N GLU A 74 -18.76 -3.81 -17.77
CA GLU A 74 -18.90 -3.07 -19.04
C GLU A 74 -19.69 -1.77 -18.83
N TYR A 75 -19.57 -0.86 -19.83
CA TYR A 75 -20.21 0.46 -19.76
C TYR A 75 -21.75 0.35 -19.59
N GLU A 76 -22.37 -0.62 -20.24
CA GLU A 76 -23.82 -0.84 -20.23
C GLU A 76 -24.36 -1.23 -18.86
N GLU A 77 -23.54 -1.86 -18.01
CA GLU A 77 -23.91 -2.30 -16.68
C GLU A 77 -23.85 -1.15 -15.65
N TYR A 78 -22.80 -0.30 -15.74
CA TYR A 78 -22.56 0.81 -14.81
C TYR A 78 -22.21 2.11 -15.54
N PRO A 79 -23.12 2.68 -16.35
CA PRO A 79 -22.81 3.81 -17.24
C PRO A 79 -22.38 5.07 -16.47
N GLN A 80 -22.97 5.34 -15.31
CA GLN A 80 -22.62 6.51 -14.49
C GLN A 80 -21.21 6.38 -13.89
N LEU A 81 -20.82 5.21 -13.40
CA LEU A 81 -19.49 4.94 -12.87
C LEU A 81 -18.44 5.07 -13.98
N HIS A 82 -18.69 4.47 -15.14
CA HIS A 82 -17.79 4.57 -16.29
C HIS A 82 -17.61 6.01 -16.78
N ALA A 83 -18.70 6.80 -16.80
CA ALA A 83 -18.65 8.22 -17.20
C ALA A 83 -17.85 9.05 -16.18
N ALA A 84 -18.00 8.78 -14.88
CA ALA A 84 -17.24 9.45 -13.82
C ALA A 84 -15.73 9.14 -13.95
N VAL A 85 -15.37 7.85 -14.07
CA VAL A 85 -13.97 7.41 -14.22
C VAL A 85 -13.35 7.99 -15.49
N ASP A 86 -14.06 7.99 -16.62
CA ASP A 86 -13.56 8.56 -17.90
C ASP A 86 -13.29 10.07 -17.76
N ARG A 87 -14.24 10.83 -17.24
CA ARG A 87 -14.11 12.26 -17.00
C ARG A 87 -12.94 12.60 -16.07
N LEU A 88 -12.85 11.92 -14.93
CA LEU A 88 -11.80 12.16 -13.93
C LEU A 88 -10.41 11.73 -14.45
N SER A 89 -10.35 10.66 -15.26
CA SER A 89 -9.10 10.23 -15.90
C SER A 89 -8.59 11.28 -16.88
N GLN A 90 -9.46 11.88 -17.68
CA GLN A 90 -9.11 12.98 -18.58
C GLN A 90 -8.62 14.21 -17.79
N GLN A 91 -9.30 14.57 -16.69
CA GLN A 91 -8.85 15.66 -15.81
C GLN A 91 -7.48 15.39 -15.16
N ALA A 92 -7.20 14.12 -14.87
CA ALA A 92 -5.93 13.68 -14.30
C ALA A 92 -4.82 13.50 -15.34
N ASP A 93 -5.08 13.65 -16.64
CA ASP A 93 -4.15 13.33 -17.74
C ASP A 93 -3.66 11.86 -17.63
N LEU A 94 -4.62 10.95 -17.52
CA LEU A 94 -4.41 9.50 -17.42
C LEU A 94 -5.20 8.78 -18.51
N PRO A 95 -4.69 7.65 -19.02
CA PRO A 95 -5.52 6.72 -19.78
C PRO A 95 -6.64 6.20 -18.87
N LYS A 96 -7.84 6.02 -19.44
CA LYS A 96 -8.98 5.46 -18.69
C LYS A 96 -8.62 4.08 -18.15
N PRO A 97 -8.69 3.86 -16.81
CA PRO A 97 -8.49 2.55 -16.23
C PRO A 97 -9.67 1.61 -16.53
N THR A 98 -9.44 0.31 -16.42
CA THR A 98 -10.52 -0.68 -16.36
C THR A 98 -11.36 -0.43 -15.12
N VAL A 99 -12.68 -0.56 -15.23
CA VAL A 99 -13.61 -0.39 -14.11
C VAL A 99 -14.04 -1.77 -13.62
N ALA A 100 -14.01 -1.96 -12.31
CA ALA A 100 -14.47 -3.17 -11.67
C ALA A 100 -15.43 -2.86 -10.52
N VAL A 101 -16.31 -3.81 -10.20
CA VAL A 101 -17.27 -3.71 -9.10
C VAL A 101 -17.11 -4.91 -8.17
N VAL A 102 -17.18 -4.63 -6.87
CA VAL A 102 -17.22 -5.63 -5.81
C VAL A 102 -18.61 -5.64 -5.20
N ASP A 103 -19.28 -6.80 -5.15
CA ASP A 103 -20.54 -6.92 -4.44
C ASP A 103 -20.30 -7.06 -2.94
N SER A 104 -20.14 -5.94 -2.27
CA SER A 104 -19.95 -5.84 -0.82
C SER A 104 -20.72 -4.64 -0.27
N LYS A 105 -21.32 -4.82 0.91
CA LYS A 105 -22.02 -3.76 1.64
C LYS A 105 -21.05 -2.79 2.32
N VAL A 106 -19.79 -3.20 2.53
CA VAL A 106 -18.77 -2.35 3.13
C VAL A 106 -18.35 -1.29 2.11
N PRO A 107 -18.51 0.00 2.41
CA PRO A 107 -18.17 1.06 1.47
C PRO A 107 -16.66 1.14 1.28
N ASN A 108 -16.18 0.86 0.05
CA ASN A 108 -14.78 0.89 -0.30
C ASN A 108 -14.56 1.15 -1.79
N ALA A 109 -13.39 1.72 -2.12
CA ALA A 109 -12.82 1.75 -3.47
C ALA A 109 -11.32 1.50 -3.37
N PHE A 110 -10.73 0.98 -4.43
CA PHE A 110 -9.30 0.82 -4.52
C PHE A 110 -8.83 0.85 -5.97
N ALA A 111 -7.61 1.32 -6.18
CA ALA A 111 -6.92 1.21 -7.46
C ALA A 111 -5.78 0.20 -7.36
N THR A 112 -5.62 -0.60 -8.41
CA THR A 112 -4.50 -1.51 -8.57
C THR A 112 -3.95 -1.44 -9.99
N GLY A 113 -2.81 -2.08 -10.24
CA GLY A 113 -2.19 -2.09 -11.55
C GLY A 113 -0.73 -1.63 -11.52
N ARG A 114 0.08 -2.23 -12.37
CA ARG A 114 1.54 -1.99 -12.43
C ARG A 114 1.92 -0.66 -13.09
N SER A 115 1.02 -0.07 -13.85
CA SER A 115 1.24 1.20 -14.56
C SER A 115 -0.09 1.90 -14.85
N PRO A 116 -0.10 3.21 -15.14
CA PRO A 116 -1.32 3.91 -15.51
C PRO A 116 -2.10 3.28 -16.68
N SER A 117 -1.41 2.71 -17.66
CA SER A 117 -2.05 2.03 -18.80
C SER A 117 -2.60 0.64 -18.48
N ASN A 118 -2.29 0.08 -17.32
CA ASN A 118 -2.79 -1.21 -16.84
C ASN A 118 -3.46 -1.05 -15.48
N ALA A 119 -4.03 0.12 -15.23
CA ALA A 119 -4.73 0.39 -13.98
C ALA A 119 -6.15 -0.16 -14.01
N VAL A 120 -6.61 -0.63 -12.87
CA VAL A 120 -7.99 -1.01 -12.60
C VAL A 120 -8.45 -0.20 -11.39
N VAL A 121 -9.62 0.38 -11.47
CA VAL A 121 -10.32 1.03 -10.35
C VAL A 121 -11.54 0.19 -10.00
N ALA A 122 -11.58 -0.29 -8.77
CA ALA A 122 -12.67 -1.10 -8.24
C ALA A 122 -13.47 -0.33 -7.20
N VAL A 123 -14.79 -0.48 -7.22
CA VAL A 123 -15.73 0.19 -6.33
C VAL A 123 -16.72 -0.83 -5.76
N THR A 124 -17.02 -0.76 -4.47
CA THR A 124 -18.04 -1.63 -3.87
C THR A 124 -19.45 -1.10 -4.11
N THR A 125 -20.42 -2.00 -4.19
CA THR A 125 -21.85 -1.64 -4.23
C THR A 125 -22.25 -0.82 -3.01
N GLY A 126 -21.67 -1.10 -1.85
CA GLY A 126 -21.86 -0.33 -0.61
C GLY A 126 -21.42 1.13 -0.74
N LEU A 127 -20.26 1.39 -1.38
CA LEU A 127 -19.80 2.76 -1.60
C LEU A 127 -20.75 3.56 -2.50
N MET A 128 -21.12 2.96 -3.64
CA MET A 128 -22.06 3.59 -4.58
C MET A 128 -23.43 3.91 -3.97
N ASN A 129 -23.87 3.11 -2.98
CA ASN A 129 -25.13 3.33 -2.26
C ASN A 129 -25.00 4.36 -1.13
N THR A 130 -23.80 4.60 -0.62
CA THR A 130 -23.55 5.49 0.53
C THR A 130 -23.27 6.93 0.10
N LEU A 131 -22.56 7.11 -1.02
CA LEU A 131 -22.08 8.41 -1.47
C LEU A 131 -22.97 9.02 -2.55
N ASP A 132 -23.08 10.34 -2.52
CA ASP A 132 -23.58 11.07 -3.68
C ASP A 132 -22.51 11.17 -4.79
N GLN A 133 -22.90 11.75 -5.94
CA GLN A 133 -22.03 11.79 -7.11
C GLN A 133 -20.73 12.59 -6.87
N GLU A 134 -20.81 13.73 -6.16
CA GLU A 134 -19.62 14.56 -5.90
C GLU A 134 -18.66 13.87 -4.94
N GLU A 135 -19.18 13.19 -3.93
CA GLU A 135 -18.42 12.42 -2.97
C GLU A 135 -17.75 11.21 -3.63
N LEU A 136 -18.50 10.50 -4.50
CA LEU A 136 -17.95 9.38 -5.29
C LEU A 136 -16.85 9.88 -6.23
N ASP A 137 -17.03 11.02 -6.89
CA ASP A 137 -16.01 11.66 -7.70
C ASP A 137 -14.74 11.98 -6.88
N GLY A 138 -14.91 12.46 -5.65
CA GLY A 138 -13.79 12.72 -4.73
C GLY A 138 -12.99 11.46 -4.42
N VAL A 139 -13.67 10.35 -4.13
CA VAL A 139 -13.04 9.04 -3.88
C VAL A 139 -12.37 8.49 -5.13
N LEU A 140 -13.05 8.50 -6.27
CA LEU A 140 -12.48 8.05 -7.55
C LEU A 140 -11.25 8.87 -7.94
N ALA A 141 -11.27 10.18 -7.74
CA ALA A 141 -10.12 11.04 -8.00
C ALA A 141 -8.94 10.74 -7.06
N HIS A 142 -9.20 10.35 -5.81
CA HIS A 142 -8.19 9.87 -4.88
C HIS A 142 -7.51 8.59 -5.39
N GLU A 143 -8.29 7.61 -5.84
CA GLU A 143 -7.76 6.38 -6.45
C GLU A 143 -6.96 6.67 -7.73
N LEU A 144 -7.45 7.56 -8.57
CA LEU A 144 -6.72 7.98 -9.77
C LEU A 144 -5.42 8.74 -9.45
N ALA A 145 -5.37 9.46 -8.32
CA ALA A 145 -4.14 10.09 -7.86
C ALA A 145 -3.07 9.04 -7.47
N HIS A 146 -3.46 7.91 -6.85
CA HIS A 146 -2.55 6.78 -6.61
C HIS A 146 -2.02 6.17 -7.92
N VAL A 147 -2.88 6.03 -8.93
CA VAL A 147 -2.47 5.58 -10.27
C VAL A 147 -1.45 6.55 -10.89
N LYS A 148 -1.74 7.86 -10.85
CA LYS A 148 -0.87 8.92 -11.39
C LYS A 148 0.50 8.93 -10.70
N ASN A 149 0.54 8.76 -9.39
CA ASN A 149 1.76 8.72 -8.58
C ASN A 149 2.53 7.39 -8.71
N ARG A 150 1.97 6.38 -9.41
CA ARG A 150 2.52 5.03 -9.55
C ARG A 150 2.77 4.36 -8.19
N ASP A 151 1.86 4.53 -7.28
CA ASP A 151 2.02 4.16 -5.88
C ASP A 151 2.21 2.66 -5.68
N VAL A 152 1.60 1.81 -6.51
CA VAL A 152 1.81 0.35 -6.50
C VAL A 152 3.28 0.01 -6.76
N ALA A 153 3.91 0.62 -7.77
CA ALA A 153 5.32 0.39 -8.09
C ALA A 153 6.25 0.86 -6.96
N VAL A 154 5.99 2.05 -6.40
CA VAL A 154 6.76 2.62 -5.28
C VAL A 154 6.70 1.69 -4.07
N MET A 155 5.52 1.20 -3.70
CA MET A 155 5.35 0.31 -2.55
C MET A 155 5.94 -1.07 -2.78
N THR A 156 5.83 -1.61 -4.00
CA THR A 156 6.46 -2.88 -4.37
C THR A 156 7.99 -2.80 -4.19
N ILE A 157 8.61 -1.75 -4.71
CA ILE A 157 10.05 -1.53 -4.54
C ILE A 157 10.42 -1.34 -3.06
N ALA A 158 9.64 -0.53 -2.34
CA ALA A 158 9.87 -0.25 -0.92
C ALA A 158 9.77 -1.50 -0.05
N SER A 159 8.83 -2.41 -0.33
CA SER A 159 8.58 -3.60 0.48
C SER A 159 9.47 -4.80 0.13
N PHE A 160 10.11 -4.81 -1.03
CA PHE A 160 10.84 -5.95 -1.56
C PHE A 160 11.84 -6.57 -0.57
N LEU A 161 12.83 -5.79 -0.12
CA LEU A 161 13.87 -6.31 0.79
C LEU A 161 13.35 -6.50 2.22
N SER A 162 12.29 -5.79 2.62
CA SER A 162 11.59 -6.05 3.88
C SER A 162 10.95 -7.44 3.88
N THR A 163 10.37 -7.86 2.76
CA THR A 163 9.82 -9.21 2.60
C THR A 163 10.91 -10.26 2.68
N ILE A 164 12.07 -10.04 2.06
CA ILE A 164 13.24 -10.95 2.17
C ILE A 164 13.68 -11.05 3.64
N ALA A 165 13.83 -9.93 4.33
CA ALA A 165 14.22 -9.93 5.74
C ALA A 165 13.21 -10.71 6.61
N PHE A 166 11.92 -10.54 6.38
CA PHE A 166 10.86 -11.31 7.04
C PHE A 166 10.98 -12.83 6.77
N LEU A 167 11.21 -13.23 5.52
CA LEU A 167 11.35 -14.65 5.15
C LEU A 167 12.59 -15.29 5.82
N ILE A 168 13.71 -14.57 5.92
CA ILE A 168 14.89 -15.05 6.64
C ILE A 168 14.57 -15.26 8.13
N VAL A 169 13.85 -14.33 8.77
CA VAL A 169 13.44 -14.48 10.17
C VAL A 169 12.53 -15.71 10.33
N ARG A 170 11.53 -15.85 9.47
CA ARG A 170 10.53 -16.92 9.56
C ARG A 170 11.13 -18.30 9.30
N PHE A 171 11.84 -18.48 8.20
CA PHE A 171 12.39 -19.79 7.82
C PHE A 171 13.72 -20.09 8.51
N GLY A 172 14.56 -19.07 8.76
CA GLY A 172 15.80 -19.23 9.51
C GLY A 172 15.53 -19.67 10.95
N GLY A 173 14.50 -19.11 11.59
CA GLY A 173 14.04 -19.55 12.93
C GLY A 173 13.58 -21.02 12.93
N GLN A 174 12.80 -21.44 11.92
CA GLN A 174 12.39 -22.84 11.79
C GLN A 174 13.60 -23.76 11.56
N MET A 175 14.51 -23.39 10.65
CA MET A 175 15.71 -24.17 10.38
C MET A 175 16.58 -24.34 11.64
N MET A 176 16.71 -23.30 12.46
CA MET A 176 17.44 -23.35 13.71
C MET A 176 16.82 -24.34 14.74
N LEU A 177 15.48 -24.40 14.78
CA LEU A 177 14.77 -25.37 15.65
C LEU A 177 14.98 -26.82 15.19
N PHE A 178 15.07 -27.08 13.88
CA PHE A 178 15.28 -28.43 13.34
C PHE A 178 16.76 -28.88 13.40
N THR A 179 17.73 -27.95 13.28
CA THR A 179 19.17 -28.27 13.31
C THR A 179 19.78 -28.19 14.71
N GLY A 180 19.16 -27.47 15.64
CA GLY A 180 19.65 -27.28 17.03
C GLY A 180 19.58 -28.50 17.92
N GLY A 181 19.05 -29.65 17.46
CA GLY A 181 19.00 -30.93 18.20
C GLY A 181 20.21 -31.84 17.97
N GLY A 182 21.10 -31.56 17.06
CA GLY A 182 22.28 -32.36 16.77
C GLY A 182 23.51 -31.90 17.55
N ARG A 183 24.04 -32.81 18.42
CA ARG A 183 25.36 -32.62 19.03
C ARG A 183 26.46 -32.80 18.00
N GLY A 184 26.71 -31.73 17.19
CA GLY A 184 27.75 -31.74 16.15
C GLY A 184 29.00 -30.97 16.58
N HIS A 185 30.16 -31.40 16.04
CA HIS A 185 31.51 -30.86 16.29
C HIS A 185 31.65 -29.40 15.81
N GLY A 186 32.67 -28.69 16.25
CA GLY A 186 33.00 -27.26 16.14
C GLY A 186 32.61 -26.45 14.90
N ASP A 187 32.47 -27.04 13.72
CA ASP A 187 32.01 -26.33 12.49
C ASP A 187 30.49 -26.07 12.50
N ASP A 188 29.70 -26.97 13.11
CA ASP A 188 28.25 -26.79 13.25
C ASP A 188 27.91 -25.61 14.17
N ALA A 189 28.72 -25.36 15.21
CA ALA A 189 28.54 -24.27 16.14
C ALA A 189 28.80 -22.88 15.48
N ARG A 190 29.75 -22.77 14.57
CA ARG A 190 30.00 -21.55 13.80
C ARG A 190 28.89 -21.27 12.80
N GLY A 191 28.35 -22.31 12.15
CA GLY A 191 27.20 -22.22 11.27
C GLY A 191 25.94 -21.74 11.99
N ALA A 192 25.67 -22.30 13.17
CA ALA A 192 24.54 -21.90 14.00
C ALA A 192 24.66 -20.46 14.52
N ALA A 193 25.86 -20.02 14.94
CA ALA A 193 26.11 -18.65 15.34
C ALA A 193 25.93 -17.65 14.17
N GLY A 194 26.42 -17.99 12.98
CA GLY A 194 26.21 -17.19 11.77
C GLY A 194 24.74 -17.04 11.41
N LEU A 195 23.98 -18.14 11.45
CA LEU A 195 22.54 -18.13 11.21
C LEU A 195 21.79 -17.25 12.23
N LEU A 196 22.14 -17.35 13.53
CA LEU A 196 21.56 -16.51 14.58
C LEU A 196 21.80 -15.02 14.31
N VAL A 197 23.02 -14.65 13.96
CA VAL A 197 23.37 -13.25 13.62
C VAL A 197 22.60 -12.79 12.39
N ALA A 198 22.46 -13.61 11.34
CA ALA A 198 21.66 -13.31 10.17
C ALA A 198 20.17 -13.06 10.52
N ILE A 199 19.60 -13.90 11.40
CA ILE A 199 18.21 -13.75 11.88
C ILE A 199 18.06 -12.42 12.64
N LEU A 200 18.99 -12.08 13.53
CA LEU A 200 18.94 -10.84 14.32
C LEU A 200 19.06 -9.60 13.43
N ILE A 201 19.98 -9.59 12.47
CA ILE A 201 20.11 -8.52 11.48
C ILE A 201 18.83 -8.41 10.67
N SER A 202 18.27 -9.51 10.18
CA SER A 202 17.06 -9.54 9.40
C SER A 202 15.84 -9.03 10.20
N LEU A 203 15.74 -9.39 11.47
CA LEU A 203 14.69 -8.89 12.38
C LEU A 203 14.76 -7.39 12.55
N LEU A 204 15.95 -6.85 12.77
CA LEU A 204 16.15 -5.40 12.89
C LEU A 204 15.76 -4.69 11.60
N VAL A 205 16.26 -5.17 10.45
CA VAL A 205 15.94 -4.61 9.13
C VAL A 205 14.44 -4.68 8.85
N TRP A 206 13.81 -5.80 9.15
CA TRP A 206 12.36 -5.95 8.99
C TRP A 206 11.59 -4.92 9.81
N ILE A 207 11.91 -4.74 11.10
CA ILE A 207 11.23 -3.76 11.97
C ILE A 207 11.44 -2.32 11.45
N VAL A 208 12.67 -1.94 11.14
CA VAL A 208 12.98 -0.57 10.66
C VAL A 208 12.30 -0.31 9.32
N SER A 209 12.40 -1.24 8.37
CA SER A 209 11.74 -1.13 7.07
C SER A 209 10.23 -1.03 7.22
N TYR A 210 9.63 -1.83 8.10
CA TYR A 210 8.20 -1.78 8.39
C TYR A 210 7.74 -0.40 8.85
N LEU A 211 8.49 0.25 9.75
CA LEU A 211 8.18 1.61 10.21
C LEU A 211 8.32 2.67 9.09
N LEU A 212 9.38 2.55 8.28
CA LEU A 212 9.63 3.46 7.15
C LEU A 212 8.58 3.29 6.04
N ILE A 213 8.21 2.06 5.69
CA ILE A 213 7.16 1.75 4.70
C ILE A 213 5.82 2.33 5.15
N ARG A 214 5.50 2.28 6.45
CA ARG A 214 4.29 2.90 6.98
C ARG A 214 4.32 4.42 6.93
N ALA A 215 5.47 5.03 7.20
CA ALA A 215 5.62 6.47 7.05
C ALA A 215 5.42 6.87 5.57
N LEU A 216 6.02 6.12 4.65
CA LEU A 216 5.85 6.31 3.21
C LEU A 216 4.39 6.14 2.78
N SER A 217 3.71 5.10 3.24
CA SER A 217 2.29 4.88 2.96
C SER A 217 1.43 6.07 3.40
N ARG A 218 1.61 6.56 4.62
CA ARG A 218 0.87 7.75 5.09
C ARG A 218 1.13 9.01 4.27
N TYR A 219 2.37 9.23 3.84
CA TYR A 219 2.69 10.38 2.98
C TYR A 219 2.01 10.28 1.62
N ARG A 220 1.88 9.08 1.08
CA ARG A 220 1.20 8.82 -0.20
C ARG A 220 -0.30 9.10 -0.11
N GLU A 221 -0.95 8.74 1.00
CA GLU A 221 -2.36 9.10 1.24
C GLU A 221 -2.57 10.62 1.19
N PHE A 222 -1.73 11.39 1.87
CA PHE A 222 -1.81 12.85 1.82
C PHE A 222 -1.51 13.42 0.43
N ALA A 223 -0.62 12.77 -0.34
CA ALA A 223 -0.37 13.15 -1.72
C ALA A 223 -1.57 12.84 -2.61
N ALA A 224 -2.25 11.72 -2.39
CA ALA A 224 -3.46 11.33 -3.12
C ALA A 224 -4.65 12.25 -2.77
N ASP A 225 -4.83 12.64 -1.50
CA ASP A 225 -5.86 13.60 -1.07
C ASP A 225 -5.68 14.95 -1.79
N ARG A 226 -4.45 15.47 -1.86
CA ARG A 226 -4.15 16.68 -2.63
C ARG A 226 -4.38 16.49 -4.14
N GLY A 227 -4.05 15.30 -4.64
CA GLY A 227 -4.31 14.90 -6.01
C GLY A 227 -5.79 14.92 -6.35
N ALA A 228 -6.61 14.34 -5.50
CA ALA A 228 -8.06 14.36 -5.63
C ALA A 228 -8.61 15.79 -5.65
N ALA A 229 -8.13 16.64 -4.72
CA ALA A 229 -8.49 18.06 -4.68
C ALA A 229 -8.11 18.80 -5.98
N ALA A 230 -6.94 18.50 -6.56
CA ALA A 230 -6.51 19.10 -7.81
C ALA A 230 -7.32 18.61 -9.04
N ILE A 231 -7.70 17.32 -9.06
CA ILE A 231 -8.49 16.71 -10.13
C ILE A 231 -9.93 17.22 -10.10
N THR A 232 -10.58 17.22 -8.93
CA THR A 232 -11.99 17.58 -8.81
C THR A 232 -12.25 19.08 -8.62
N GLY A 233 -11.27 19.80 -8.07
CA GLY A 233 -11.48 21.18 -7.60
C GLY A 233 -12.37 21.28 -6.35
N ASN A 234 -12.78 20.14 -5.76
CA ASN A 234 -13.72 20.07 -4.64
C ASN A 234 -13.16 19.16 -3.51
N PRO A 235 -12.20 19.64 -2.70
CA PRO A 235 -11.65 18.86 -1.58
C PRO A 235 -12.69 18.56 -0.49
N GLY A 236 -13.72 19.42 -0.35
CA GLY A 236 -14.81 19.23 0.62
C GLY A 236 -15.64 17.98 0.34
N ALA A 237 -15.84 17.61 -0.92
CA ALA A 237 -16.54 16.37 -1.31
C ALA A 237 -15.82 15.12 -0.82
N LEU A 238 -14.49 15.05 -0.98
CA LEU A 238 -13.69 13.92 -0.45
C LEU A 238 -13.73 13.91 1.09
N ALA A 239 -13.65 15.07 1.74
CA ALA A 239 -13.76 15.15 3.20
C ALA A 239 -15.12 14.62 3.71
N SER A 240 -16.21 14.97 3.02
CA SER A 240 -17.58 14.47 3.30
C SER A 240 -17.66 12.96 3.07
N ALA A 241 -17.15 12.47 1.96
CA ALA A 241 -17.09 11.04 1.66
C ALA A 241 -16.39 10.24 2.77
N LEU A 242 -15.20 10.69 3.21
CA LEU A 242 -14.45 10.04 4.29
C LEU A 242 -15.23 9.99 5.60
N MET A 243 -16.00 11.05 5.94
CA MET A 243 -16.87 11.05 7.12
C MET A 243 -17.99 10.02 6.99
N LYS A 244 -18.69 9.97 5.84
CA LYS A 244 -19.77 9.02 5.61
C LYS A 244 -19.27 7.57 5.64
N ILE A 245 -18.17 7.28 4.94
CA ILE A 245 -17.57 5.94 4.91
C ILE A 245 -17.18 5.51 6.33
N SER A 246 -16.53 6.38 7.11
CA SER A 246 -16.14 6.07 8.50
C SER A 246 -17.36 5.74 9.37
N GLY A 247 -18.43 6.52 9.25
CA GLY A 247 -19.67 6.28 9.97
C GLY A 247 -20.39 4.99 9.58
N GLU A 248 -20.31 4.57 8.32
CA GLU A 248 -20.87 3.28 7.86
C GLU A 248 -20.00 2.09 8.29
N VAL A 249 -18.68 2.17 8.16
CA VAL A 249 -17.75 1.14 8.65
C VAL A 249 -17.91 0.92 10.15
N ASP A 250 -18.20 1.98 10.91
CA ASP A 250 -18.45 1.90 12.34
C ASP A 250 -19.72 1.10 12.71
N LYS A 251 -20.65 0.92 11.79
CA LYS A 251 -21.88 0.13 12.00
C LYS A 251 -21.72 -1.36 11.63
N VAL A 252 -20.66 -1.72 10.88
CA VAL A 252 -20.42 -3.09 10.47
C VAL A 252 -19.96 -3.92 11.68
N PRO A 253 -20.53 -5.12 11.93
CA PRO A 253 -20.09 -6.01 13.00
C PRO A 253 -18.61 -6.39 12.90
N ASP A 254 -17.92 -6.52 14.04
CA ASP A 254 -16.50 -6.87 14.08
C ASP A 254 -16.18 -8.26 13.50
N GLU A 255 -17.18 -9.15 13.40
CA GLU A 255 -17.04 -10.49 12.81
C GLU A 255 -16.90 -10.40 11.29
N ASP A 256 -17.74 -9.60 10.64
CA ASP A 256 -17.70 -9.36 9.19
C ASP A 256 -16.43 -8.61 8.78
N LEU A 257 -15.98 -7.66 9.63
CA LEU A 257 -14.73 -6.92 9.40
C LEU A 257 -13.48 -7.81 9.56
N ARG A 258 -13.53 -8.92 10.29
CA ARG A 258 -12.38 -9.82 10.45
C ARG A 258 -12.11 -10.63 9.19
N GLU A 259 -13.13 -11.04 8.46
CA GLU A 259 -12.96 -11.73 7.18
C GLU A 259 -12.29 -10.82 6.15
N GLU A 260 -12.55 -9.50 6.22
CA GLU A 260 -11.94 -8.49 5.35
C GLU A 260 -10.63 -7.88 5.91
N ALA A 261 -10.27 -8.18 7.16
CA ALA A 261 -9.10 -7.57 7.84
C ALA A 261 -7.74 -7.93 7.19
N GLU A 262 -7.63 -9.10 6.56
CA GLU A 262 -6.43 -9.49 5.82
C GLU A 262 -6.19 -8.61 4.59
N MET A 263 -7.24 -7.95 4.07
CA MET A 263 -7.21 -7.08 2.91
C MET A 263 -7.19 -5.58 3.26
N ASN A 264 -6.93 -5.26 4.53
CA ASN A 264 -6.98 -3.89 5.07
C ASN A 264 -6.13 -2.85 4.28
N ALA A 265 -5.12 -3.32 3.55
CA ALA A 265 -4.29 -2.46 2.70
C ALA A 265 -5.03 -1.91 1.46
N PHE A 266 -6.18 -2.49 1.08
CA PHE A 266 -7.01 -2.07 -0.04
C PHE A 266 -8.22 -1.22 0.39
N PHE A 267 -8.36 -0.89 1.67
CA PHE A 267 -9.45 -0.06 2.14
C PHE A 267 -9.04 1.40 2.19
N ILE A 268 -9.94 2.28 1.73
CA ILE A 268 -9.74 3.74 1.76
C ILE A 268 -9.68 4.29 3.19
N ILE A 269 -10.32 3.59 4.13
CA ILE A 269 -10.30 3.87 5.58
C ILE A 269 -9.86 2.59 6.30
N PRO A 270 -8.98 2.69 7.32
CA PRO A 270 -8.59 1.53 8.10
C PRO A 270 -9.80 0.93 8.81
N LEU A 271 -10.03 -0.37 8.63
CA LEU A 271 -11.03 -1.11 9.39
C LEU A 271 -10.69 -1.05 10.88
N LYS A 272 -11.72 -1.05 11.75
CA LYS A 272 -11.56 -0.93 13.21
C LYS A 272 -10.48 -1.87 13.73
N SER A 273 -9.46 -1.30 14.29
CA SER A 273 -8.44 -2.03 15.04
C SER A 273 -8.24 -1.31 16.37
N GLY A 274 -8.15 -2.04 17.48
CA GLY A 274 -7.89 -1.48 18.81
C GLY A 274 -6.62 -0.60 18.85
N ILE A 275 -6.22 -0.09 20.02
CA ILE A 275 -5.07 0.83 20.20
C ILE A 275 -3.81 0.34 19.48
N VAL A 276 -3.55 -0.98 19.49
CA VAL A 276 -2.45 -1.62 18.77
C VAL A 276 -2.61 -1.48 17.26
N GLY A 277 -3.81 -1.68 16.72
CA GLY A 277 -4.07 -1.57 15.28
C GLY A 277 -3.90 -0.16 14.74
N ARG A 278 -4.18 0.89 15.52
CA ARG A 278 -3.92 2.30 15.13
C ARG A 278 -2.43 2.60 14.98
N LEU A 279 -1.58 2.04 15.84
CA LEU A 279 -0.12 2.11 15.70
C LEU A 279 0.37 1.40 14.44
N PHE A 280 -0.36 0.38 14.01
CA PHE A 280 -0.03 -0.48 12.88
C PHE A 280 -0.83 -0.19 11.61
N SER A 281 -1.69 0.84 11.55
CA SER A 281 -2.42 1.24 10.35
C SER A 281 -1.48 1.77 9.26
N THR A 282 -1.70 1.35 8.02
CA THR A 282 -1.02 1.85 6.81
C THR A 282 -1.55 3.21 6.38
N HIS A 283 -2.75 3.59 6.83
CA HIS A 283 -3.39 4.87 6.51
C HIS A 283 -3.24 5.86 7.67
N PRO A 284 -3.18 7.18 7.40
CA PRO A 284 -3.34 8.21 8.41
C PRO A 284 -4.72 8.11 9.07
N SER A 285 -4.90 8.73 10.24
CA SER A 285 -6.26 8.81 10.80
C SER A 285 -7.17 9.63 9.89
N THR A 286 -8.43 9.18 9.78
CA THR A 286 -9.45 9.82 8.95
C THR A 286 -9.64 11.29 9.34
N GLU A 287 -9.55 11.61 10.63
CA GLU A 287 -9.67 12.96 11.15
C GLU A 287 -8.58 13.90 10.58
N ARG A 288 -7.32 13.43 10.51
CA ARG A 288 -6.22 14.22 9.95
C ARG A 288 -6.35 14.44 8.44
N ARG A 289 -6.86 13.45 7.71
CA ARG A 289 -7.14 13.60 6.29
C ARG A 289 -8.23 14.64 6.07
N ILE A 290 -9.34 14.56 6.83
CA ILE A 290 -10.45 15.52 6.78
C ILE A 290 -9.96 16.94 7.13
N GLU A 291 -9.16 17.10 8.19
CA GLU A 291 -8.58 18.39 8.57
C GLU A 291 -7.79 19.03 7.42
N GLN A 292 -6.89 18.28 6.80
CA GLN A 292 -6.09 18.77 5.68
C GLN A 292 -6.93 19.10 4.44
N LEU A 293 -7.96 18.30 4.13
CA LEU A 293 -8.86 18.58 3.02
C LEU A 293 -9.66 19.86 3.25
N ARG A 294 -10.10 20.11 4.48
CA ARG A 294 -10.79 21.36 4.87
C ARG A 294 -9.87 22.57 4.83
N ASP A 295 -8.58 22.39 5.14
CA ASP A 295 -7.59 23.46 4.99
C ASP A 295 -7.40 23.82 3.51
N LEU A 296 -7.27 22.81 2.64
CA LEU A 296 -7.23 23.00 1.19
C LEU A 296 -8.48 23.69 0.65
N GLU A 297 -9.66 23.34 1.14
CA GLU A 297 -10.91 23.99 0.77
C GLU A 297 -10.91 25.48 1.12
N ARG A 298 -10.42 25.84 2.31
CA ARG A 298 -10.30 27.26 2.75
C ARG A 298 -9.29 28.03 1.90
N GLU A 299 -8.14 27.44 1.59
CA GLU A 299 -7.13 28.03 0.73
C GLU A 299 -7.68 28.30 -0.67
N THR A 300 -8.48 27.39 -1.22
CA THR A 300 -9.09 27.55 -2.54
C THR A 300 -10.21 28.56 -2.59
N ALA A 301 -10.97 28.71 -1.50
CA ALA A 301 -12.04 29.72 -1.39
C ALA A 301 -11.50 31.16 -1.26
N THR A 302 -10.22 31.32 -0.91
CA THR A 302 -9.56 32.62 -0.70
C THR A 302 -8.65 33.04 -1.85
N ALA A 303 -8.41 32.16 -2.84
CA ALA A 303 -7.60 32.42 -4.03
C ALA A 303 -8.44 32.83 -5.23
#